data_67ee746e4d47aef582e80e106379ca68
#
_entry.id   67ee746e4d47aef582e80e106379ca68
#
_cell.length_a   1.000
_cell.length_b   1.000
_cell.length_c   1.000
_cell.angle_alpha   90.00
_cell.angle_beta   90.00
_cell.angle_gamma   90.00
#
_symmetry.space_group_name_H-M   'P 1'
#
loop_
_entity.id
_entity.type
_entity.pdbx_description
1 polymer ?
#
loop_
_entity_poly.entity_id
_entity_poly.type
_entity_poly.pdbx_seq_one_letter_code
_entity_poly.pdbx_strand_id
1 'polypeptide(L)'
;MYIALLGRQPEISLAELATVFGADCVNRISQQFAKVQTAQFDITTLGGTIKCAEAITELPASRTDKASLLTASRFITQHYQAKWAHSPHKITLGLSAYNLAVAARDIQKTGLILKSSLKKSGTSLRLIPNDQPALSTATAHNNKLGGSPYKVELLLIKTTDRRLIIAESRGVQNITAYTRRDRHRPRRDAFVGMLPPKLAQIMLNLALGAGSLAHHRSCSNSAAGAASSFSDKSMVLRTALPDAFDLEETAGSRPAVTILDPFCGTGTVLQEALLAGYDVVGTDLSQKMADYTTENLSWLQSTFTAPGNVIDIHQADATTHHWPNSENLAAVVCETYLGQPFSAPPAPQKLAEVAGNCNHIITGFLTNISPQLAPNTPLCIAVPAWYDASGRATHLPLIKSLQRLGYYQLNRTPLIYRRPDQIVARELLVLKPIDKTAPQA
;
A
#
# COMPACT_ATOMS: atom_id res chain seq x y z
N MET A 1 -0.35 5.58 -18.28
CA MET A 1 0.62 4.67 -17.64
C MET A 1 1.16 5.34 -16.39
N TYR A 2 1.04 4.70 -15.25
CA TYR A 2 1.50 5.23 -13.97
C TYR A 2 2.82 4.60 -13.54
N ILE A 3 3.56 5.35 -12.72
CA ILE A 3 4.80 4.94 -12.07
C ILE A 3 4.55 4.98 -10.56
N ALA A 4 4.73 3.85 -9.90
CA ALA A 4 4.63 3.71 -8.46
C ALA A 4 6.02 3.69 -7.82
N LEU A 5 6.28 4.57 -6.86
CA LEU A 5 7.43 4.49 -5.96
C LEU A 5 7.04 3.58 -4.80
N LEU A 6 7.72 2.45 -4.70
CA LEU A 6 7.45 1.41 -3.71
C LEU A 6 7.96 1.81 -2.32
N GLY A 7 7.30 1.30 -1.30
CA GLY A 7 7.69 1.52 0.09
C GLY A 7 8.95 0.76 0.51
N ARG A 8 9.19 0.74 1.82
CA ARG A 8 10.41 0.15 2.41
C ARG A 8 10.60 -1.34 2.07
N GLN A 9 9.52 -2.09 1.93
CA GLN A 9 9.51 -3.49 1.50
C GLN A 9 8.95 -3.56 0.08
N PRO A 10 9.78 -3.45 -0.96
CA PRO A 10 9.32 -3.40 -2.33
C PRO A 10 8.55 -4.64 -2.78
N GLU A 11 8.92 -5.83 -2.28
CA GLU A 11 8.24 -7.08 -2.64
C GLU A 11 6.79 -7.11 -2.17
N ILE A 12 6.53 -6.62 -0.95
CA ILE A 12 5.15 -6.51 -0.42
C ILE A 12 4.36 -5.48 -1.23
N SER A 13 4.98 -4.34 -1.54
CA SER A 13 4.33 -3.29 -2.36
C SER A 13 4.02 -3.77 -3.78
N LEU A 14 4.91 -4.57 -4.39
CA LEU A 14 4.67 -5.17 -5.71
C LEU A 14 3.54 -6.20 -5.65
N ALA A 15 3.51 -7.04 -4.61
CA ALA A 15 2.44 -8.00 -4.42
C ALA A 15 1.08 -7.30 -4.26
N GLU A 16 1.02 -6.21 -3.49
CA GLU A 16 -0.17 -5.38 -3.36
C GLU A 16 -0.62 -4.83 -4.72
N LEU A 17 0.29 -4.19 -5.48
CA LEU A 17 -0.02 -3.65 -6.81
C LEU A 17 -0.52 -4.74 -7.77
N ALA A 18 0.16 -5.89 -7.80
CA ALA A 18 -0.22 -7.02 -8.66
C ALA A 18 -1.60 -7.59 -8.29
N THR A 19 -1.94 -7.58 -6.99
CA THR A 19 -3.24 -8.06 -6.52
C THR A 19 -4.36 -7.06 -6.85
N VAL A 20 -4.10 -5.75 -6.72
CA VAL A 20 -5.08 -4.68 -6.95
C VAL A 20 -5.30 -4.43 -8.44
N PHE A 21 -4.24 -4.36 -9.25
CA PHE A 21 -4.32 -3.98 -10.66
C PHE A 21 -4.21 -5.15 -11.65
N GLY A 22 -3.90 -6.35 -11.16
CA GLY A 22 -3.60 -7.51 -11.98
C GLY A 22 -2.09 -7.66 -12.23
N ALA A 23 -1.59 -8.90 -12.19
CA ALA A 23 -0.16 -9.18 -12.32
C ALA A 23 0.41 -8.73 -13.69
N ASP A 24 -0.36 -8.88 -14.76
CA ASP A 24 0.03 -8.51 -16.12
C ASP A 24 0.10 -6.99 -16.32
N CYS A 25 -0.56 -6.22 -15.44
CA CYS A 25 -0.57 -4.77 -15.47
C CYS A 25 0.61 -4.14 -14.72
N VAL A 26 1.36 -4.92 -13.95
CA VAL A 26 2.43 -4.43 -13.05
C VAL A 26 3.78 -4.94 -13.52
N ASN A 27 4.66 -4.03 -13.90
CA ASN A 27 6.02 -4.37 -14.32
C ASN A 27 7.04 -3.64 -13.46
N ARG A 28 7.91 -4.37 -12.77
CA ARG A 28 9.03 -3.82 -12.01
C ARG A 28 10.08 -3.24 -12.94
N ILE A 29 10.44 -1.98 -12.78
CA ILE A 29 11.41 -1.26 -13.60
C ILE A 29 12.71 -0.93 -12.87
N SER A 30 12.72 -1.05 -11.55
CA SER A 30 13.91 -0.98 -10.69
C SER A 30 13.59 -1.57 -9.32
N GLN A 31 14.58 -1.55 -8.42
CA GLN A 31 14.37 -2.01 -7.04
C GLN A 31 13.22 -1.26 -6.34
N GLN A 32 13.04 0.03 -6.62
CA GLN A 32 12.09 0.90 -5.92
C GLN A 32 10.90 1.34 -6.77
N PHE A 33 10.81 0.94 -8.04
CA PHE A 33 9.79 1.43 -8.95
C PHE A 33 9.10 0.33 -9.74
N ALA A 34 7.80 0.49 -9.94
CA ALA A 34 6.99 -0.30 -10.86
C ALA A 34 6.23 0.60 -11.83
N LYS A 35 6.07 0.12 -13.07
CA LYS A 35 5.09 0.62 -14.05
C LYS A 35 3.76 -0.07 -13.78
N VAL A 36 2.66 0.68 -13.81
CA VAL A 36 1.31 0.16 -13.65
C VAL A 36 0.46 0.64 -14.82
N GLN A 37 -0.09 -0.31 -15.57
CA GLN A 37 -1.00 -0.02 -16.69
C GLN A 37 -2.43 -0.01 -16.16
N THR A 38 -2.98 1.17 -15.94
CA THR A 38 -4.36 1.35 -15.47
C THR A 38 -4.91 2.67 -15.98
N ALA A 39 -6.23 2.77 -16.09
CA ALA A 39 -6.91 4.02 -16.42
C ALA A 39 -6.90 4.99 -15.23
N GLN A 40 -6.99 4.47 -14.00
CA GLN A 40 -7.01 5.24 -12.76
C GLN A 40 -6.04 4.65 -11.76
N PHE A 41 -5.38 5.51 -10.99
CA PHE A 41 -4.47 5.12 -9.92
C PHE A 41 -4.74 5.99 -8.70
N ASP A 42 -5.44 5.43 -7.74
CA ASP A 42 -5.67 6.08 -6.45
C ASP A 42 -4.65 5.60 -5.42
N ILE A 43 -3.70 6.46 -5.09
CA ILE A 43 -2.66 6.15 -4.10
C ILE A 43 -3.22 6.01 -2.68
N THR A 44 -4.39 6.57 -2.39
CA THR A 44 -4.99 6.54 -1.04
C THR A 44 -5.46 5.14 -0.65
N THR A 45 -5.75 4.30 -1.64
CA THR A 45 -6.15 2.91 -1.45
C THR A 45 -4.98 1.95 -1.24
N LEU A 46 -3.73 2.42 -1.34
CA LEU A 46 -2.52 1.60 -1.32
C LEU A 46 -1.65 1.88 -0.09
N GLY A 47 -1.36 0.85 0.69
CA GLY A 47 -0.46 0.94 1.85
C GLY A 47 1.02 0.94 1.47
N GLY A 48 1.40 0.23 0.41
CA GLY A 48 2.78 -0.02 -0.01
C GLY A 48 3.36 1.00 -0.99
N THR A 49 2.54 1.83 -1.64
CA THR A 49 2.99 2.85 -2.58
C THR A 49 3.13 4.20 -1.87
N ILE A 50 4.29 4.85 -1.98
CA ILE A 50 4.57 6.12 -1.29
C ILE A 50 4.43 7.37 -2.17
N LYS A 51 4.63 7.24 -3.49
CA LYS A 51 4.33 8.26 -4.51
C LYS A 51 3.81 7.59 -5.76
N CYS A 52 2.89 8.24 -6.46
CA CYS A 52 2.51 7.86 -7.81
C CYS A 52 2.72 9.03 -8.78
N ALA A 53 3.10 8.71 -10.01
CA ALA A 53 3.32 9.67 -11.06
C ALA A 53 2.84 9.10 -12.39
N GLU A 54 2.44 9.98 -13.31
CA GLU A 54 2.12 9.59 -14.68
C GLU A 54 3.34 9.81 -15.58
N ALA A 55 3.71 8.82 -16.35
CA ALA A 55 4.83 8.92 -17.28
C ALA A 55 4.49 9.88 -18.42
N ILE A 56 5.33 10.90 -18.59
CA ILE A 56 5.25 11.88 -19.68
C ILE A 56 5.99 11.38 -20.90
N THR A 57 7.21 10.90 -20.69
CA THR A 57 8.08 10.38 -21.76
C THR A 57 9.06 9.37 -21.21
N GLU A 58 9.57 8.54 -22.11
CA GLU A 58 10.63 7.58 -21.87
C GLU A 58 11.73 7.76 -22.91
N LEU A 59 12.93 8.12 -22.47
CA LEU A 59 14.07 8.42 -23.29
C LEU A 59 15.17 7.35 -23.10
N PRO A 60 16.05 7.12 -24.07
CA PRO A 60 17.27 6.36 -23.82
C PRO A 60 18.14 7.07 -22.78
N ALA A 61 18.63 6.33 -21.77
CA ALA A 61 19.60 6.89 -20.85
C ALA A 61 20.94 7.11 -21.59
N SER A 62 21.55 8.27 -21.35
CA SER A 62 22.87 8.59 -21.92
C SER A 62 23.98 7.76 -21.24
N ARG A 63 25.19 7.81 -21.78
CA ARG A 63 26.36 7.07 -21.23
C ARG A 63 26.66 7.45 -19.78
N THR A 64 26.44 8.70 -19.39
CA THR A 64 26.62 9.19 -18.02
C THR A 64 25.32 9.73 -17.45
N ASP A 65 25.15 9.66 -16.14
CA ASP A 65 23.96 10.16 -15.46
C ASP A 65 23.81 11.68 -15.56
N LYS A 66 24.94 12.41 -15.59
CA LYS A 66 24.92 13.85 -15.84
C LYS A 66 24.44 14.20 -17.26
N ALA A 67 24.81 13.42 -18.25
CA ALA A 67 24.30 13.60 -19.62
C ALA A 67 22.82 13.26 -19.72
N SER A 68 22.36 12.21 -19.02
CA SER A 68 20.93 11.87 -18.90
C SER A 68 20.13 13.00 -18.24
N LEU A 69 20.66 13.60 -17.17
CA LEU A 69 20.05 14.77 -16.52
C LEU A 69 19.97 15.97 -17.46
N LEU A 70 21.01 16.23 -18.26
CA LEU A 70 21.00 17.31 -19.23
C LEU A 70 19.92 17.10 -20.32
N THR A 71 19.78 15.87 -20.81
CA THR A 71 18.71 15.50 -21.75
C THR A 71 17.34 15.71 -21.15
N ALA A 72 17.12 15.25 -19.90
CA ALA A 72 15.89 15.50 -19.16
C ALA A 72 15.63 17.00 -18.97
N SER A 73 16.65 17.78 -18.61
CA SER A 73 16.53 19.23 -18.40
C SER A 73 16.06 19.96 -19.67
N ARG A 74 16.57 19.58 -20.83
CA ARG A 74 16.13 20.16 -22.13
C ARG A 74 14.67 19.80 -22.42
N PHE A 75 14.31 18.52 -22.28
CA PHE A 75 12.92 18.08 -22.47
C PHE A 75 11.96 18.79 -21.52
N ILE A 76 12.28 18.81 -20.22
CA ILE A 76 11.45 19.46 -19.18
C ILE A 76 11.26 20.94 -19.51
N THR A 77 12.35 21.66 -19.86
CA THR A 77 12.27 23.06 -20.18
C THR A 77 11.35 23.33 -21.37
N GLN A 78 11.52 22.57 -22.46
CA GLN A 78 10.69 22.72 -23.66
C GLN A 78 9.23 22.35 -23.40
N HIS A 79 8.97 21.19 -22.80
CA HIS A 79 7.62 20.67 -22.56
C HIS A 79 6.82 21.58 -21.60
N TYR A 80 7.42 21.93 -20.46
CA TYR A 80 6.71 22.70 -19.44
C TYR A 80 6.69 24.20 -19.72
N GLN A 81 7.62 24.72 -20.52
CA GLN A 81 7.51 26.09 -21.04
C GLN A 81 6.26 26.21 -21.92
N ALA A 82 5.99 25.24 -22.79
CA ALA A 82 4.78 25.21 -23.60
C ALA A 82 3.52 25.01 -22.74
N LYS A 83 3.56 24.04 -21.81
CA LYS A 83 2.40 23.68 -20.96
C LYS A 83 1.99 24.80 -20.00
N TRP A 84 2.95 25.56 -19.44
CA TRP A 84 2.72 26.55 -18.40
C TRP A 84 2.92 28.00 -18.85
N ALA A 85 3.17 28.25 -20.13
CA ALA A 85 3.24 29.61 -20.65
C ALA A 85 1.94 30.37 -20.35
N HIS A 86 2.07 31.61 -19.85
CA HIS A 86 0.94 32.47 -19.50
C HIS A 86 -0.03 31.89 -18.45
N SER A 87 0.42 30.91 -17.65
CA SER A 87 -0.42 30.37 -16.58
C SER A 87 -0.85 31.46 -15.58
N PRO A 88 -2.16 31.60 -15.29
CA PRO A 88 -2.64 32.57 -14.32
C PRO A 88 -2.27 32.18 -12.88
N HIS A 89 -1.87 30.95 -12.67
CA HIS A 89 -1.53 30.42 -11.35
C HIS A 89 -0.02 30.30 -11.15
N LYS A 90 0.42 30.54 -9.91
CA LYS A 90 1.80 30.29 -9.50
C LYS A 90 2.08 28.79 -9.47
N ILE A 91 3.07 28.34 -10.23
CA ILE A 91 3.50 26.94 -10.26
C ILE A 91 4.38 26.65 -9.04
N THR A 92 4.12 25.55 -8.34
CA THR A 92 5.03 24.98 -7.33
C THR A 92 5.64 23.70 -7.89
N LEU A 93 6.97 23.70 -8.07
CA LEU A 93 7.70 22.62 -8.73
C LEU A 93 8.68 21.97 -7.76
N GLY A 94 8.58 20.66 -7.61
CA GLY A 94 9.58 19.77 -7.07
C GLY A 94 10.30 19.01 -8.19
N LEU A 95 11.56 18.67 -8.00
CA LEU A 95 12.32 17.80 -8.90
C LEU A 95 12.96 16.68 -8.08
N SER A 96 12.87 15.45 -8.55
CA SER A 96 13.47 14.29 -7.92
C SER A 96 14.13 13.39 -8.93
N ALA A 97 15.37 12.99 -8.66
CA ALA A 97 16.09 12.02 -9.47
C ALA A 97 16.28 10.72 -8.68
N TYR A 98 16.00 9.61 -9.34
CA TYR A 98 16.10 8.27 -8.76
C TYR A 98 16.97 7.39 -9.67
N ASN A 99 17.84 6.59 -9.04
CA ASN A 99 18.80 5.70 -9.73
C ASN A 99 19.75 6.45 -10.67
N LEU A 100 19.96 7.74 -10.46
CA LEU A 100 20.90 8.60 -11.14
C LEU A 100 21.98 9.08 -10.15
N ALA A 101 23.24 8.86 -10.47
CA ALA A 101 24.38 9.35 -9.67
C ALA A 101 24.63 10.85 -9.95
N VAL A 102 23.76 11.71 -9.43
CA VAL A 102 23.79 13.17 -9.57
C VAL A 102 23.65 13.84 -8.21
N ALA A 103 24.19 15.03 -8.06
CA ALA A 103 24.08 15.79 -6.81
C ALA A 103 22.77 16.60 -6.77
N ALA A 104 22.29 16.92 -5.56
CA ALA A 104 21.11 17.76 -5.34
C ALA A 104 21.22 19.11 -6.08
N ARG A 105 22.42 19.73 -6.10
CA ARG A 105 22.69 20.99 -6.82
C ARG A 105 22.45 20.88 -8.33
N ASP A 106 22.71 19.71 -8.92
CA ASP A 106 22.54 19.49 -10.37
C ASP A 106 21.04 19.42 -10.71
N ILE A 107 20.25 18.80 -9.82
CA ILE A 107 18.77 18.79 -9.91
C ILE A 107 18.21 20.20 -9.74
N GLN A 108 18.68 20.92 -8.73
CA GLN A 108 18.28 22.30 -8.46
C GLN A 108 18.54 23.21 -9.67
N LYS A 109 19.69 23.05 -10.35
CA LYS A 109 20.05 23.80 -11.56
C LYS A 109 19.01 23.59 -12.68
N THR A 110 18.55 22.37 -12.89
CA THR A 110 17.47 22.06 -13.86
C THR A 110 16.21 22.87 -13.58
N GLY A 111 15.77 22.89 -12.32
CA GLY A 111 14.62 23.69 -11.90
C GLY A 111 14.81 25.20 -12.08
N LEU A 112 16.01 25.73 -11.83
CA LEU A 112 16.33 27.13 -12.04
C LEU A 112 16.32 27.53 -13.52
N ILE A 113 16.77 26.66 -14.42
CA ILE A 113 16.70 26.87 -15.88
C ILE A 113 15.24 27.00 -16.31
N LEU A 114 14.37 26.07 -15.91
CA LEU A 114 12.95 26.14 -16.22
C LEU A 114 12.29 27.37 -15.60
N LYS A 115 12.61 27.70 -14.35
CA LYS A 115 12.12 28.93 -13.68
C LYS A 115 12.48 30.19 -14.45
N SER A 116 13.72 30.28 -14.93
CA SER A 116 14.18 31.42 -15.73
C SER A 116 13.45 31.50 -17.08
N SER A 117 13.24 30.36 -17.73
CA SER A 117 12.48 30.28 -19.00
C SER A 117 11.03 30.72 -18.81
N LEU A 118 10.32 30.20 -17.82
CA LEU A 118 8.92 30.54 -17.54
C LEU A 118 8.73 32.00 -17.12
N LYS A 119 9.70 32.59 -16.42
CA LYS A 119 9.65 34.01 -16.07
C LYS A 119 9.58 34.90 -17.31
N LYS A 120 10.25 34.53 -18.42
CA LYS A 120 10.20 35.27 -19.69
C LYS A 120 8.83 35.24 -20.35
N SER A 121 8.03 34.17 -20.11
CA SER A 121 6.62 34.05 -20.57
C SER A 121 5.58 34.50 -19.54
N GLY A 122 5.99 35.27 -18.54
CA GLY A 122 5.07 35.84 -17.54
C GLY A 122 4.62 34.90 -16.44
N THR A 123 5.05 33.63 -16.43
CA THR A 123 4.62 32.65 -15.45
C THR A 123 5.53 32.65 -14.21
N SER A 124 4.92 32.69 -13.03
CA SER A 124 5.61 32.61 -11.75
C SER A 124 5.81 31.16 -11.31
N LEU A 125 7.05 30.77 -11.00
CA LEU A 125 7.40 29.43 -10.50
C LEU A 125 8.12 29.52 -9.15
N ARG A 126 7.61 28.76 -8.15
CA ARG A 126 8.28 28.46 -6.90
C ARG A 126 8.95 27.08 -7.02
N LEU A 127 10.27 27.05 -6.99
CA LEU A 127 11.03 25.81 -6.92
C LEU A 127 11.17 25.36 -5.47
N ILE A 128 10.90 24.08 -5.19
CA ILE A 128 11.18 23.46 -3.89
C ILE A 128 12.67 23.12 -3.84
N PRO A 129 13.41 23.54 -2.81
CA PRO A 129 14.83 23.22 -2.70
C PRO A 129 15.06 21.72 -2.44
N ASN A 130 16.18 21.23 -2.95
CA ASN A 130 16.62 19.84 -2.79
C ASN A 130 17.84 19.79 -1.86
N ASP A 131 17.73 19.05 -0.75
CA ASP A 131 18.86 18.67 0.11
C ASP A 131 19.48 17.34 -0.34
N GLN A 132 18.69 16.53 -1.03
CA GLN A 132 19.04 15.24 -1.62
C GLN A 132 18.62 15.22 -3.11
N PRO A 133 19.13 14.28 -3.92
CA PRO A 133 18.69 14.15 -5.32
C PRO A 133 17.17 13.98 -5.48
N ALA A 134 16.49 13.40 -4.51
CA ALA A 134 15.03 13.25 -4.50
C ALA A 134 14.41 13.92 -3.26
N LEU A 135 13.26 14.54 -3.45
CA LEU A 135 12.46 15.10 -2.35
C LEU A 135 11.90 13.97 -1.47
N SER A 136 11.97 14.17 -0.16
CA SER A 136 11.35 13.25 0.79
C SER A 136 9.83 13.20 0.60
N THR A 137 9.20 12.09 1.03
CA THR A 137 7.73 11.97 1.04
C THR A 137 7.09 13.07 1.88
N ALA A 138 7.72 13.45 3.00
CA ALA A 138 7.23 14.53 3.86
C ALA A 138 7.27 15.89 3.13
N THR A 139 8.36 16.20 2.43
CA THR A 139 8.48 17.43 1.64
C THR A 139 7.43 17.48 0.53
N ALA A 140 7.23 16.38 -0.19
CA ALA A 140 6.22 16.29 -1.24
C ALA A 140 4.80 16.45 -0.67
N HIS A 141 4.48 15.75 0.43
CA HIS A 141 3.19 15.84 1.11
C HIS A 141 2.90 17.25 1.65
N ASN A 142 3.83 17.87 2.37
CA ASN A 142 3.66 19.19 2.96
C ASN A 142 3.48 20.31 1.91
N ASN A 143 4.09 20.14 0.71
CA ASN A 143 3.90 21.04 -0.41
C ASN A 143 2.72 20.64 -1.32
N LYS A 144 1.95 19.58 -0.98
CA LYS A 144 0.80 19.06 -1.72
C LYS A 144 1.15 18.76 -3.19
N LEU A 145 2.35 18.22 -3.44
CA LEU A 145 2.81 17.91 -4.80
C LEU A 145 2.02 16.73 -5.37
N GLY A 146 1.54 16.88 -6.59
CA GLY A 146 0.63 15.93 -7.24
C GLY A 146 -0.85 16.15 -6.92
N GLY A 147 -1.19 17.09 -6.02
CA GLY A 147 -2.57 17.42 -5.65
C GLY A 147 -3.26 18.44 -6.56
N SER A 148 -2.56 19.04 -7.51
CA SER A 148 -3.14 19.90 -8.53
C SER A 148 -2.20 20.07 -9.73
N PRO A 149 -2.68 20.54 -10.90
CA PRO A 149 -1.85 20.80 -12.09
C PRO A 149 -0.75 21.84 -11.88
N TYR A 150 -0.86 22.63 -10.79
CA TYR A 150 0.06 23.71 -10.46
C TYR A 150 1.00 23.37 -9.29
N LYS A 151 0.87 22.19 -8.70
CA LYS A 151 1.72 21.68 -7.61
C LYS A 151 2.28 20.33 -8.01
N VAL A 152 3.40 20.33 -8.67
CA VAL A 152 3.95 19.19 -9.40
C VAL A 152 5.32 18.80 -8.87
N GLU A 153 5.56 17.51 -8.72
CA GLU A 153 6.90 16.93 -8.62
C GLU A 153 7.20 16.21 -9.93
N LEU A 154 8.32 16.52 -10.57
CA LEU A 154 8.83 15.76 -11.71
C LEU A 154 9.83 14.72 -11.23
N LEU A 155 9.55 13.47 -11.55
CA LEU A 155 10.39 12.34 -11.20
C LEU A 155 11.22 11.94 -12.42
N LEU A 156 12.54 11.93 -12.28
CA LEU A 156 13.51 11.48 -13.26
C LEU A 156 14.02 10.12 -12.81
N ILE A 157 13.61 9.05 -13.48
CA ILE A 157 13.83 7.68 -13.02
C ILE A 157 14.65 6.92 -14.06
N LYS A 158 15.87 6.51 -13.69
CA LYS A 158 16.65 5.61 -14.52
C LYS A 158 16.24 4.17 -14.21
N THR A 159 15.86 3.46 -15.25
CA THR A 159 15.42 2.05 -15.16
C THR A 159 16.61 1.09 -15.29
N THR A 160 16.38 -0.18 -14.96
CA THR A 160 17.42 -1.22 -15.05
C THR A 160 17.83 -1.52 -16.48
N ASP A 161 16.94 -1.36 -17.46
CA ASP A 161 17.17 -1.51 -18.89
C ASP A 161 17.71 -0.22 -19.56
N ARG A 162 18.28 0.70 -18.75
CA ARG A 162 18.93 1.94 -19.19
C ARG A 162 18.00 2.90 -19.95
N ARG A 163 16.75 2.98 -19.56
CA ARG A 163 15.82 4.03 -19.98
C ARG A 163 15.78 5.14 -18.93
N LEU A 164 15.37 6.32 -19.33
CA LEU A 164 15.12 7.47 -18.47
C LEU A 164 13.65 7.84 -18.60
N ILE A 165 12.87 7.58 -17.55
CA ILE A 165 11.48 7.98 -17.49
C ILE A 165 11.39 9.36 -16.86
N ILE A 166 10.64 10.27 -17.48
CA ILE A 166 10.22 11.54 -16.90
C ILE A 166 8.74 11.42 -16.60
N ALA A 167 8.37 11.56 -15.32
CA ALA A 167 7.01 11.40 -14.87
C ALA A 167 6.55 12.60 -14.03
N GLU A 168 5.28 12.94 -14.12
CA GLU A 168 4.62 14.01 -13.35
C GLU A 168 3.83 13.41 -12.20
N SER A 169 4.06 13.87 -10.96
CA SER A 169 3.37 13.36 -9.78
C SER A 169 1.85 13.51 -9.88
N ARG A 170 1.13 12.46 -9.46
CA ARG A 170 -0.34 12.41 -9.36
C ARG A 170 -0.81 12.23 -7.93
N GLY A 171 0.11 11.93 -7.02
CA GLY A 171 -0.20 11.80 -5.60
C GLY A 171 1.01 11.38 -4.78
N VAL A 172 0.91 11.65 -3.50
CA VAL A 172 1.85 11.25 -2.46
C VAL A 172 1.07 10.70 -1.26
N GLN A 173 1.61 9.67 -0.62
CA GLN A 173 0.97 9.05 0.52
C GLN A 173 0.70 10.06 1.64
N ASN A 174 -0.52 10.07 2.18
CA ASN A 174 -0.94 10.97 3.26
C ASN A 174 -0.36 10.52 4.60
N ILE A 175 0.89 10.94 4.89
CA ILE A 175 1.60 10.58 6.12
C ILE A 175 0.94 11.15 7.37
N THR A 176 0.24 12.28 7.26
CA THR A 176 -0.47 12.91 8.38
C THR A 176 -1.66 12.06 8.80
N ALA A 177 -2.48 11.60 7.85
CA ALA A 177 -3.61 10.72 8.14
C ALA A 177 -3.15 9.41 8.81
N TYR A 178 -2.10 8.77 8.28
CA TYR A 178 -1.53 7.57 8.92
C TYR A 178 -1.03 7.84 10.34
N THR A 179 -0.34 8.97 10.56
CA THR A 179 0.14 9.35 11.90
C THR A 179 -1.02 9.56 12.86
N ARG A 180 -2.11 10.20 12.42
CA ARG A 180 -3.32 10.37 13.26
C ARG A 180 -3.89 9.00 13.66
N ARG A 181 -4.11 8.09 12.71
CA ARG A 181 -4.65 6.75 12.97
C ARG A 181 -3.75 5.87 13.83
N ASP A 182 -2.43 6.02 13.69
CA ASP A 182 -1.46 5.23 14.44
C ASP A 182 -1.22 5.78 15.86
N ARG A 183 -1.10 7.12 16.00
CA ARG A 183 -0.62 7.73 17.25
C ARG A 183 -1.70 8.38 18.10
N HIS A 184 -2.82 8.83 17.51
CA HIS A 184 -3.83 9.60 18.22
C HIS A 184 -5.04 8.76 18.65
N ARG A 185 -5.08 7.47 18.30
CA ARG A 185 -6.12 6.57 18.81
C ARG A 185 -6.03 6.46 20.34
N PRO A 186 -7.16 6.38 21.05
CA PRO A 186 -7.20 6.45 22.51
C PRO A 186 -6.49 5.30 23.21
N ARG A 187 -6.54 4.09 22.62
CA ARG A 187 -5.94 2.91 23.24
C ARG A 187 -4.78 2.38 22.39
N ARG A 188 -3.64 2.26 23.04
CA ARG A 188 -2.39 1.73 22.46
C ARG A 188 -1.74 0.80 23.47
N ASP A 189 -1.27 -0.34 23.01
CA ASP A 189 -0.51 -1.28 23.83
C ASP A 189 0.85 -1.58 23.16
N ALA A 190 1.90 -0.96 23.68
CA ALA A 190 3.25 -1.13 23.15
C ALA A 190 3.84 -2.52 23.46
N PHE A 191 3.30 -3.22 24.46
CA PHE A 191 3.79 -4.53 24.87
C PHE A 191 3.35 -5.63 23.90
N VAL A 192 2.10 -5.56 23.42
CA VAL A 192 1.56 -6.53 22.44
C VAL A 192 2.18 -6.34 21.06
N GLY A 193 2.79 -5.17 20.81
CA GLY A 193 3.22 -4.78 19.47
C GLY A 193 2.03 -4.29 18.64
N MET A 194 2.22 -3.24 17.85
CA MET A 194 1.13 -2.69 17.05
C MET A 194 1.41 -2.88 15.57
N LEU A 195 0.45 -3.46 14.86
CA LEU A 195 0.46 -3.53 13.41
C LEU A 195 0.44 -2.09 12.85
N PRO A 196 1.35 -1.70 11.95
CA PRO A 196 1.27 -0.40 11.31
C PRO A 196 0.02 -0.30 10.41
N PRO A 197 -0.74 0.83 10.44
CA PRO A 197 -1.91 1.01 9.57
C PRO A 197 -1.65 0.74 8.08
N LYS A 198 -0.48 1.14 7.58
CA LYS A 198 -0.07 0.85 6.20
C LYS A 198 0.01 -0.64 5.90
N LEU A 199 0.50 -1.43 6.85
CA LEU A 199 0.59 -2.89 6.68
C LEU A 199 -0.79 -3.52 6.73
N ALA A 200 -1.67 -3.06 7.62
CA ALA A 200 -3.06 -3.49 7.66
C ALA A 200 -3.77 -3.23 6.33
N GLN A 201 -3.59 -2.05 5.74
CA GLN A 201 -4.14 -1.72 4.42
C GLN A 201 -3.60 -2.63 3.31
N ILE A 202 -2.29 -2.90 3.31
CA ILE A 202 -1.68 -3.87 2.37
C ILE A 202 -2.30 -5.26 2.54
N MET A 203 -2.46 -5.72 3.78
CA MET A 203 -3.03 -7.04 4.06
C MET A 203 -4.49 -7.15 3.58
N LEU A 204 -5.30 -6.11 3.76
CA LEU A 204 -6.64 -6.02 3.20
C LEU A 204 -6.61 -6.11 1.67
N ASN A 205 -5.74 -5.34 1.00
CA ASN A 205 -5.59 -5.38 -0.45
C ASN A 205 -5.12 -6.74 -0.96
N LEU A 206 -4.18 -7.41 -0.27
CA LEU A 206 -3.71 -8.74 -0.62
C LEU A 206 -4.81 -9.81 -0.50
N ALA A 207 -5.69 -9.68 0.48
CA ALA A 207 -6.83 -10.58 0.63
C ALA A 207 -7.92 -10.31 -0.42
N LEU A 208 -8.34 -9.05 -0.57
CA LEU A 208 -9.55 -8.67 -1.29
C LEU A 208 -9.32 -8.43 -2.78
N GLY A 209 -8.15 -7.95 -3.18
CA GLY A 209 -7.85 -7.63 -4.58
C GLY A 209 -7.96 -8.83 -5.54
N ALA A 210 -7.80 -10.03 -5.04
CA ALA A 210 -7.93 -11.26 -5.83
C ALA A 210 -9.39 -11.66 -6.13
N GLY A 211 -10.41 -10.96 -5.59
CA GLY A 211 -11.79 -11.41 -5.75
C GLY A 211 -12.90 -10.36 -5.72
N SER A 212 -12.65 -9.12 -5.31
CA SER A 212 -13.76 -8.25 -4.94
C SER A 212 -13.74 -6.82 -5.48
N LEU A 213 -12.64 -6.35 -6.09
CA LEU A 213 -12.61 -5.00 -6.65
C LEU A 213 -13.17 -4.98 -8.08
N ALA A 214 -14.46 -5.17 -8.22
CA ALA A 214 -15.20 -4.97 -9.48
C ALA A 214 -15.06 -3.55 -10.07
N HIS A 215 -14.33 -2.64 -9.40
CA HIS A 215 -14.06 -1.28 -9.85
C HIS A 215 -12.70 -1.08 -10.54
N HIS A 216 -11.77 -2.02 -10.42
CA HIS A 216 -10.55 -1.99 -11.23
C HIS A 216 -10.74 -2.87 -12.46
N ARG A 217 -11.63 -2.42 -13.36
CA ARG A 217 -11.84 -3.08 -14.66
C ARG A 217 -10.53 -3.16 -15.40
N SER A 218 -10.06 -4.38 -15.49
CA SER A 218 -9.29 -5.00 -16.58
C SER A 218 -8.34 -4.08 -17.36
N CYS A 219 -7.08 -4.43 -17.33
CA CYS A 219 -6.20 -4.30 -18.49
C CYS A 219 -6.75 -5.12 -19.67
N SER A 220 -8.08 -5.07 -19.92
CA SER A 220 -8.70 -5.76 -21.03
C SER A 220 -8.38 -5.02 -22.32
N ASN A 221 -7.54 -5.67 -23.13
CA ASN A 221 -7.57 -5.64 -24.60
C ASN A 221 -8.01 -4.32 -25.26
N SER A 222 -7.26 -3.24 -25.13
CA SER A 222 -7.34 -2.12 -26.07
C SER A 222 -6.01 -1.85 -26.78
N ALA A 223 -5.23 -2.90 -27.01
CA ALA A 223 -4.09 -2.85 -27.94
C ALA A 223 -4.53 -3.15 -29.40
N ALA A 224 -5.79 -3.02 -29.72
CA ALA A 224 -6.29 -3.11 -31.10
C ALA A 224 -7.27 -1.96 -31.38
N GLY A 225 -6.74 -0.90 -31.99
CA GLY A 225 -7.54 0.02 -32.81
C GLY A 225 -8.29 1.11 -32.08
N ALA A 226 -7.71 2.31 -32.05
CA ALA A 226 -8.45 3.56 -32.29
C ALA A 226 -7.47 4.73 -32.40
N ALA A 227 -6.99 5.00 -33.58
CA ALA A 227 -6.70 6.35 -33.98
C ALA A 227 -8.05 7.01 -34.30
N SER A 228 -8.56 7.88 -33.43
CA SER A 228 -9.47 8.95 -33.86
C SER A 228 -9.76 9.95 -32.74
N SER A 229 -9.45 11.21 -33.02
CA SER A 229 -10.07 12.45 -32.55
C SER A 229 -10.30 12.65 -31.06
N PHE A 230 -9.37 13.37 -30.44
CA PHE A 230 -9.64 14.19 -29.24
C PHE A 230 -10.52 15.37 -29.64
N SER A 231 -11.78 15.36 -29.23
CA SER A 231 -12.58 16.58 -29.11
C SER A 231 -12.68 16.94 -27.61
N ASP A 232 -12.14 18.11 -27.36
CA ASP A 232 -12.17 18.86 -26.13
C ASP A 232 -13.62 19.09 -25.65
N LYS A 233 -14.00 18.58 -24.46
CA LYS A 233 -15.09 19.16 -23.66
C LYS A 233 -15.06 18.71 -22.20
N SER A 234 -14.93 19.74 -21.34
CA SER A 234 -15.35 19.81 -19.94
C SER A 234 -14.65 18.90 -18.92
N MET A 235 -13.45 19.31 -18.57
CA MET A 235 -12.83 18.98 -17.30
C MET A 235 -13.23 20.07 -16.27
N VAL A 236 -14.35 19.86 -15.57
CA VAL A 236 -14.66 20.66 -14.39
C VAL A 236 -13.73 20.20 -13.27
N LEU A 237 -12.74 21.03 -12.98
CA LEU A 237 -11.81 20.86 -11.88
C LEU A 237 -12.58 20.95 -10.55
N ARG A 238 -12.61 19.87 -9.79
CA ARG A 238 -12.86 19.96 -8.35
C ARG A 238 -11.55 20.34 -7.67
N THR A 239 -11.44 21.62 -7.35
CA THR A 239 -10.38 22.18 -6.49
C THR A 239 -10.88 22.14 -5.07
N ALA A 240 -10.41 21.20 -4.31
CA ALA A 240 -10.10 21.21 -2.87
C ALA A 240 -9.77 19.77 -2.49
N LEU A 241 -8.68 19.56 -1.76
CA LEU A 241 -8.55 18.35 -0.98
C LEU A 241 -9.54 18.49 0.18
N PRO A 242 -10.64 17.75 0.21
CA PRO A 242 -11.43 17.69 1.42
C PRO A 242 -10.66 16.84 2.43
N ASP A 243 -10.65 17.26 3.68
CA ASP A 243 -10.36 16.40 4.82
C ASP A 243 -11.49 15.37 5.04
N ALA A 244 -12.41 15.25 4.08
CA ALA A 244 -13.49 14.29 4.01
C ALA A 244 -13.55 13.70 2.60
N PHE A 245 -13.71 12.40 2.51
CA PHE A 245 -14.19 11.71 1.32
C PHE A 245 -15.63 12.16 1.06
N ASP A 246 -15.84 13.16 0.20
CA ASP A 246 -17.17 13.43 -0.35
C ASP A 246 -17.42 12.43 -1.48
N LEU A 247 -17.98 11.31 -1.14
CA LEU A 247 -18.71 10.44 -2.03
C LEU A 247 -20.21 10.75 -1.84
N GLU A 248 -20.74 11.71 -2.59
CA GLU A 248 -22.18 11.67 -2.93
C GLU A 248 -22.37 10.52 -3.92
N GLU A 249 -22.57 9.32 -3.39
CA GLU A 249 -23.09 8.19 -4.14
C GLU A 249 -24.61 8.20 -4.10
N THR A 250 -25.21 8.11 -5.27
CA THR A 250 -26.56 7.58 -5.44
C THR A 250 -26.71 6.27 -4.66
N ALA A 251 -27.65 6.25 -3.73
CA ALA A 251 -27.93 5.15 -2.82
C ALA A 251 -28.45 3.90 -3.56
N GLY A 252 -27.54 3.14 -4.14
CA GLY A 252 -27.71 1.73 -4.44
C GLY A 252 -27.07 0.95 -3.29
N SER A 253 -27.82 0.11 -2.58
CA SER A 253 -27.35 -0.69 -1.46
C SER A 253 -26.13 -1.51 -1.88
N ARG A 254 -24.95 -1.10 -1.40
CA ARG A 254 -23.70 -1.88 -1.54
C ARG A 254 -23.91 -3.17 -0.74
N PRO A 255 -23.68 -4.37 -1.30
CA PRO A 255 -23.76 -5.58 -0.50
C PRO A 255 -22.79 -5.45 0.68
N ALA A 256 -23.28 -5.69 1.88
CA ALA A 256 -22.47 -5.67 3.10
C ALA A 256 -21.33 -6.68 2.96
N VAL A 257 -20.10 -6.18 2.93
CA VAL A 257 -18.89 -7.00 2.74
C VAL A 257 -18.13 -6.98 4.05
N THR A 258 -18.14 -8.09 4.77
CA THR A 258 -17.62 -8.19 6.16
C THR A 258 -16.21 -8.76 6.19
N ILE A 259 -15.34 -8.11 6.95
CA ILE A 259 -13.98 -8.54 7.27
C ILE A 259 -13.93 -9.06 8.70
N LEU A 260 -13.31 -10.23 8.89
CA LEU A 260 -13.03 -10.79 10.21
C LEU A 260 -11.55 -10.60 10.58
N ASP A 261 -11.31 -10.10 11.80
CA ASP A 261 -10.00 -10.15 12.48
C ASP A 261 -10.12 -10.97 13.78
N PRO A 262 -9.73 -12.26 13.77
CA PRO A 262 -9.83 -13.14 14.94
C PRO A 262 -8.74 -12.93 16.01
N PHE A 263 -7.81 -12.00 15.81
CA PHE A 263 -6.75 -11.59 16.72
C PHE A 263 -6.67 -10.06 16.76
N CYS A 264 -7.80 -9.38 16.98
CA CYS A 264 -7.97 -7.97 16.66
C CYS A 264 -7.08 -7.03 17.49
N GLY A 265 -6.57 -7.45 18.64
CA GLY A 265 -5.67 -6.67 19.48
C GLY A 265 -6.23 -5.29 19.80
N THR A 266 -5.62 -4.23 19.27
CA THR A 266 -6.11 -2.86 19.41
C THR A 266 -6.88 -2.35 18.19
N GLY A 267 -7.29 -3.24 17.27
CA GLY A 267 -8.21 -2.97 16.17
C GLY A 267 -7.61 -2.33 14.92
N THR A 268 -6.32 -2.46 14.66
CA THR A 268 -5.69 -1.75 13.52
C THR A 268 -6.19 -2.24 12.16
N VAL A 269 -6.39 -3.55 11.96
CA VAL A 269 -6.95 -4.09 10.71
C VAL A 269 -8.37 -3.60 10.52
N LEU A 270 -9.17 -3.69 11.56
CA LEU A 270 -10.59 -3.28 11.55
C LEU A 270 -10.75 -1.77 11.30
N GLN A 271 -9.84 -0.92 11.82
CA GLN A 271 -9.81 0.51 11.50
C GLN A 271 -9.63 0.76 10.00
N GLU A 272 -8.65 0.12 9.38
CA GLU A 272 -8.38 0.30 7.95
C GLU A 272 -9.50 -0.31 7.09
N ALA A 273 -10.12 -1.40 7.53
CA ALA A 273 -11.29 -2.00 6.88
C ALA A 273 -12.51 -1.07 6.91
N LEU A 274 -12.84 -0.46 8.06
CA LEU A 274 -13.93 0.52 8.18
C LEU A 274 -13.71 1.73 7.26
N LEU A 275 -12.48 2.26 7.22
CA LEU A 275 -12.14 3.39 6.32
C LEU A 275 -12.27 3.02 4.84
N ALA A 276 -12.03 1.76 4.50
CA ALA A 276 -12.21 1.25 3.14
C ALA A 276 -13.68 0.89 2.82
N GLY A 277 -14.60 1.08 3.78
CA GLY A 277 -16.03 0.86 3.62
C GLY A 277 -16.49 -0.59 3.82
N TYR A 278 -15.70 -1.40 4.50
CA TYR A 278 -16.07 -2.77 4.88
C TYR A 278 -16.70 -2.81 6.27
N ASP A 279 -17.67 -3.67 6.44
CA ASP A 279 -18.16 -4.02 7.76
C ASP A 279 -17.16 -4.92 8.48
N VAL A 280 -17.13 -4.89 9.81
CA VAL A 280 -16.09 -5.58 10.57
C VAL A 280 -16.63 -6.41 11.71
N VAL A 281 -16.01 -7.58 11.89
CA VAL A 281 -16.13 -8.44 13.07
C VAL A 281 -14.73 -8.65 13.64
N GLY A 282 -14.58 -8.53 14.96
CA GLY A 282 -13.29 -8.72 15.62
C GLY A 282 -13.40 -9.53 16.89
N THR A 283 -12.44 -10.42 17.10
CA THR A 283 -12.30 -11.14 18.37
C THR A 283 -10.87 -11.11 18.87
N ASP A 284 -10.67 -11.25 20.17
CA ASP A 284 -9.37 -11.41 20.80
C ASP A 284 -9.50 -12.30 22.03
N LEU A 285 -8.47 -13.07 22.36
CA LEU A 285 -8.45 -13.89 23.57
C LEU A 285 -8.54 -13.04 24.84
N SER A 286 -8.07 -11.79 24.80
CA SER A 286 -8.06 -10.85 25.91
C SER A 286 -9.27 -9.91 25.83
N GLN A 287 -10.15 -9.94 26.86
CA GLN A 287 -11.25 -8.98 27.00
C GLN A 287 -10.76 -7.54 26.91
N LYS A 288 -9.62 -7.23 27.56
CA LYS A 288 -8.97 -5.91 27.49
C LYS A 288 -8.71 -5.45 26.06
N MET A 289 -8.29 -6.37 25.16
CA MET A 289 -8.02 -6.04 23.77
C MET A 289 -9.32 -5.80 22.99
N ALA A 290 -10.34 -6.60 23.21
CA ALA A 290 -11.67 -6.36 22.64
C ALA A 290 -12.23 -4.99 23.06
N ASP A 291 -12.11 -4.63 24.34
CA ASP A 291 -12.53 -3.31 24.85
C ASP A 291 -11.73 -2.18 24.19
N TYR A 292 -10.41 -2.34 24.06
CA TYR A 292 -9.54 -1.35 23.38
C TYR A 292 -9.90 -1.19 21.90
N THR A 293 -10.20 -2.29 21.22
CA THR A 293 -10.69 -2.27 19.84
C THR A 293 -11.98 -1.48 19.75
N THR A 294 -12.97 -1.76 20.58
CA THR A 294 -14.26 -1.05 20.59
C THR A 294 -14.09 0.45 20.79
N GLU A 295 -13.25 0.87 21.76
CA GLU A 295 -12.98 2.29 21.99
C GLU A 295 -12.27 2.96 20.79
N ASN A 296 -11.30 2.26 20.20
CA ASN A 296 -10.55 2.78 19.04
C ASN A 296 -11.44 2.92 17.80
N LEU A 297 -12.34 1.96 17.54
CA LEU A 297 -13.26 2.01 16.42
C LEU A 297 -14.32 3.10 16.60
N SER A 298 -14.84 3.27 17.80
CA SER A 298 -15.77 4.37 18.14
C SER A 298 -15.11 5.73 17.93
N TRP A 299 -13.87 5.89 18.39
CA TRP A 299 -13.08 7.10 18.13
C TRP A 299 -12.82 7.33 16.63
N LEU A 300 -12.51 6.27 15.89
CA LEU A 300 -12.30 6.37 14.44
C LEU A 300 -13.53 6.91 13.74
N GLN A 301 -14.71 6.33 14.00
CA GLN A 301 -15.98 6.73 13.39
C GLN A 301 -16.40 8.15 13.77
N SER A 302 -16.04 8.63 15.00
CA SER A 302 -16.28 10.02 15.40
C SER A 302 -15.30 11.03 14.80
N THR A 303 -14.13 10.59 14.34
CA THR A 303 -13.01 11.45 13.91
C THR A 303 -12.82 11.46 12.41
N PHE A 304 -13.19 10.38 11.73
CA PHE A 304 -13.01 10.17 10.30
C PHE A 304 -14.33 9.73 9.65
N THR A 305 -14.50 10.03 8.37
CA THR A 305 -15.53 9.39 7.58
C THR A 305 -15.15 7.92 7.37
N ALA A 306 -15.84 7.02 8.04
CA ALA A 306 -15.64 5.57 7.95
C ALA A 306 -16.98 4.95 7.53
N PRO A 307 -17.14 4.59 6.24
CA PRO A 307 -18.43 4.14 5.72
C PRO A 307 -18.81 2.70 6.11
N GLY A 308 -17.86 1.93 6.67
CA GLY A 308 -18.14 0.59 7.18
C GLY A 308 -18.81 0.59 8.56
N ASN A 309 -19.44 -0.53 8.93
CA ASN A 309 -20.10 -0.74 10.22
C ASN A 309 -19.33 -1.71 11.10
N VAL A 310 -19.34 -1.45 12.40
CA VAL A 310 -18.90 -2.44 13.41
C VAL A 310 -20.07 -3.38 13.67
N ILE A 311 -19.93 -4.64 13.27
CA ILE A 311 -20.97 -5.66 13.48
C ILE A 311 -20.87 -6.25 14.88
N ASP A 312 -19.66 -6.71 15.24
CA ASP A 312 -19.44 -7.33 16.54
C ASP A 312 -17.96 -7.30 16.95
N ILE A 313 -17.70 -7.01 18.23
CA ILE A 313 -16.37 -7.08 18.85
C ILE A 313 -16.50 -7.71 20.24
N HIS A 314 -15.88 -8.89 20.44
CA HIS A 314 -15.96 -9.57 21.72
C HIS A 314 -14.75 -10.44 22.03
N GLN A 315 -14.66 -10.93 23.28
CA GLN A 315 -13.65 -11.86 23.71
C GLN A 315 -13.93 -13.27 23.16
N ALA A 316 -12.94 -13.88 22.50
CA ALA A 316 -13.03 -15.28 22.07
C ALA A 316 -11.65 -15.90 21.84
N ASP A 317 -11.57 -17.23 21.99
CA ASP A 317 -10.41 -18.03 21.61
C ASP A 317 -10.52 -18.45 20.15
N ALA A 318 -9.69 -17.90 19.28
CA ALA A 318 -9.69 -18.18 17.84
C ALA A 318 -9.47 -19.67 17.50
N THR A 319 -8.92 -20.46 18.43
CA THR A 319 -8.68 -21.89 18.20
C THR A 319 -9.93 -22.75 18.38
N THR A 320 -11.00 -22.23 19.00
CA THR A 320 -12.21 -22.98 19.35
C THR A 320 -13.50 -22.24 19.04
N HIS A 321 -13.44 -20.92 18.81
CA HIS A 321 -14.63 -20.09 18.61
C HIS A 321 -15.34 -20.39 17.29
N HIS A 322 -16.67 -20.29 17.30
CA HIS A 322 -17.51 -20.35 16.11
C HIS A 322 -18.06 -18.96 15.80
N TRP A 323 -17.68 -18.41 14.66
CA TRP A 323 -18.15 -17.09 14.22
C TRP A 323 -19.49 -17.22 13.49
N PRO A 324 -20.58 -16.60 14.00
CA PRO A 324 -21.85 -16.60 13.28
C PRO A 324 -21.72 -15.96 11.89
N ASN A 325 -22.38 -16.53 10.89
CA ASN A 325 -22.38 -16.04 9.50
C ASN A 325 -20.99 -15.96 8.84
N SER A 326 -20.05 -16.76 9.31
CA SER A 326 -18.68 -16.78 8.77
C SER A 326 -18.61 -17.23 7.31
N GLU A 327 -19.63 -17.92 6.80
CA GLU A 327 -19.82 -18.27 5.40
C GLU A 327 -20.03 -17.05 4.49
N ASN A 328 -20.43 -15.90 5.05
CA ASN A 328 -20.68 -14.64 4.34
C ASN A 328 -19.49 -13.66 4.43
N LEU A 329 -18.37 -14.08 5.03
CA LEU A 329 -17.19 -13.23 5.13
C LEU A 329 -16.55 -13.00 3.77
N ALA A 330 -16.17 -11.75 3.49
CA ALA A 330 -15.39 -11.40 2.31
C ALA A 330 -13.93 -11.81 2.42
N ALA A 331 -13.37 -11.69 3.62
CA ALA A 331 -12.01 -12.10 3.93
C ALA A 331 -11.79 -12.24 5.44
N VAL A 332 -10.73 -12.99 5.78
CA VAL A 332 -10.14 -13.00 7.12
C VAL A 332 -8.78 -12.32 7.05
N VAL A 333 -8.59 -11.25 7.81
CA VAL A 333 -7.34 -10.47 7.81
C VAL A 333 -6.88 -10.22 9.22
N CYS A 334 -5.72 -10.72 9.62
CA CYS A 334 -5.24 -10.57 10.99
C CYS A 334 -3.72 -10.61 11.11
N GLU A 335 -3.23 -9.99 12.18
CA GLU A 335 -1.90 -10.28 12.73
C GLU A 335 -2.08 -11.36 13.81
N THR A 336 -1.59 -12.57 13.57
CA THR A 336 -1.68 -13.66 14.53
C THR A 336 -0.76 -13.42 15.73
N TYR A 337 -0.79 -14.33 16.72
CA TYR A 337 0.14 -14.25 17.85
C TYR A 337 1.60 -14.36 17.36
N LEU A 338 2.39 -13.34 17.61
CA LEU A 338 3.79 -13.24 17.16
C LEU A 338 4.82 -13.79 18.18
N GLY A 339 4.32 -14.32 19.29
CA GLY A 339 5.17 -14.72 20.41
C GLY A 339 5.58 -13.55 21.31
N GLN A 340 6.42 -13.84 22.30
CA GLN A 340 6.96 -12.80 23.17
C GLN A 340 7.96 -11.90 22.43
N PRO A 341 8.05 -10.60 22.77
CA PRO A 341 9.03 -9.70 22.18
C PRO A 341 10.46 -10.08 22.62
N PHE A 342 11.42 -9.92 21.70
CA PHE A 342 12.82 -10.13 21.96
C PHE A 342 13.62 -8.84 21.76
N SER A 343 14.48 -8.48 22.73
CA SER A 343 15.43 -7.38 22.61
C SER A 343 16.75 -7.78 21.96
N ALA A 344 17.08 -9.08 21.96
CA ALA A 344 18.22 -9.69 21.31
C ALA A 344 17.85 -11.05 20.72
N PRO A 345 18.57 -11.58 19.72
CA PRO A 345 18.31 -12.92 19.19
C PRO A 345 18.29 -13.96 20.32
N PRO A 346 17.19 -14.72 20.48
CA PRO A 346 17.07 -15.70 21.56
C PRO A 346 17.99 -16.89 21.34
N ALA A 347 18.33 -17.61 22.43
CA ALA A 347 19.02 -18.88 22.34
C ALA A 347 18.16 -19.89 21.52
N PRO A 348 18.78 -20.82 20.78
CA PRO A 348 18.07 -21.75 19.90
C PRO A 348 16.94 -22.53 20.58
N GLN A 349 17.17 -22.98 21.83
CA GLN A 349 16.15 -23.70 22.59
C GLN A 349 14.95 -22.81 22.93
N LYS A 350 15.18 -21.54 23.31
CA LYS A 350 14.09 -20.60 23.59
C LYS A 350 13.33 -20.21 22.31
N LEU A 351 14.05 -20.07 21.20
CA LEU A 351 13.41 -19.85 19.91
C LEU A 351 12.51 -21.02 19.50
N ALA A 352 12.98 -22.27 19.68
CA ALA A 352 12.22 -23.47 19.37
C ALA A 352 10.92 -23.55 20.20
N GLU A 353 10.99 -23.23 21.50
CA GLU A 353 9.83 -23.19 22.40
C GLU A 353 8.80 -22.16 21.92
N VAL A 354 9.23 -20.90 21.66
CA VAL A 354 8.33 -19.83 21.22
C VAL A 354 7.74 -20.13 19.84
N ALA A 355 8.57 -20.59 18.90
CA ALA A 355 8.10 -20.96 17.57
C ALA A 355 7.12 -22.14 17.62
N GLY A 356 7.35 -23.12 18.50
CA GLY A 356 6.43 -24.25 18.74
C GLY A 356 5.09 -23.78 19.26
N ASN A 357 5.07 -22.86 20.23
CA ASN A 357 3.82 -22.30 20.76
C ASN A 357 3.07 -21.49 19.70
N CYS A 358 3.72 -20.57 18.97
CA CYS A 358 3.09 -19.84 17.87
C CYS A 358 2.53 -20.79 16.81
N ASN A 359 3.30 -21.82 16.43
CA ASN A 359 2.88 -22.81 15.46
C ASN A 359 1.63 -23.58 15.91
N HIS A 360 1.55 -23.95 17.20
CA HIS A 360 0.39 -24.65 17.78
C HIS A 360 -0.87 -23.76 17.72
N ILE A 361 -0.78 -22.51 18.20
CA ILE A 361 -1.92 -21.57 18.21
C ILE A 361 -2.43 -21.33 16.78
N ILE A 362 -1.52 -21.00 15.85
CA ILE A 362 -1.91 -20.66 14.48
C ILE A 362 -2.45 -21.88 13.72
N THR A 363 -1.89 -23.06 13.96
CA THR A 363 -2.45 -24.33 13.42
C THR A 363 -3.85 -24.59 13.96
N GLY A 364 -4.07 -24.44 15.28
CA GLY A 364 -5.38 -24.56 15.90
C GLY A 364 -6.41 -23.61 15.28
N PHE A 365 -6.06 -22.33 15.15
CA PHE A 365 -6.88 -21.33 14.50
C PHE A 365 -7.25 -21.71 13.05
N LEU A 366 -6.25 -22.02 12.21
CA LEU A 366 -6.50 -22.37 10.81
C LEU A 366 -7.36 -23.65 10.68
N THR A 367 -7.18 -24.61 11.57
CA THR A 367 -8.00 -25.84 11.61
C THR A 367 -9.44 -25.52 12.01
N ASN A 368 -9.61 -24.66 13.01
CA ASN A 368 -10.92 -24.25 13.53
C ASN A 368 -11.74 -23.45 12.50
N ILE A 369 -11.11 -22.47 11.84
CA ILE A 369 -11.85 -21.57 10.94
C ILE A 369 -12.13 -22.20 9.57
N SER A 370 -11.29 -23.13 9.09
CA SER A 370 -11.42 -23.74 7.76
C SER A 370 -12.82 -24.26 7.42
N PRO A 371 -13.50 -25.06 8.27
CA PRO A 371 -14.83 -25.56 7.98
C PRO A 371 -15.94 -24.50 8.08
N GLN A 372 -15.65 -23.33 8.63
CA GLN A 372 -16.61 -22.25 8.82
C GLN A 372 -16.66 -21.29 7.64
N LEU A 373 -15.63 -21.27 6.78
CA LEU A 373 -15.52 -20.36 5.65
C LEU A 373 -16.20 -20.90 4.41
N ALA A 374 -16.78 -20.00 3.62
CA ALA A 374 -17.21 -20.34 2.26
C ALA A 374 -16.01 -20.73 1.40
N PRO A 375 -16.20 -21.60 0.39
CA PRO A 375 -15.17 -21.91 -0.58
C PRO A 375 -14.60 -20.61 -1.21
N ASN A 376 -13.28 -20.57 -1.33
CA ASN A 376 -12.55 -19.40 -1.86
C ASN A 376 -12.53 -18.12 -1.00
N THR A 377 -13.08 -18.08 0.21
CA THR A 377 -12.89 -16.94 1.12
C THR A 377 -11.39 -16.72 1.36
N PRO A 378 -10.82 -15.56 0.95
CA PRO A 378 -9.40 -15.33 1.08
C PRO A 378 -9.02 -15.01 2.54
N LEU A 379 -7.80 -15.43 2.91
CA LEU A 379 -7.19 -15.03 4.17
C LEU A 379 -5.87 -14.32 3.89
N CYS A 380 -5.60 -13.22 4.59
CA CYS A 380 -4.26 -12.64 4.67
C CYS A 380 -3.84 -12.57 6.13
N ILE A 381 -2.94 -13.43 6.54
CA ILE A 381 -2.48 -13.51 7.92
C ILE A 381 -1.00 -13.14 8.04
N ALA A 382 -0.65 -12.32 9.03
CA ALA A 382 0.73 -12.05 9.38
C ALA A 382 1.17 -13.01 10.49
N VAL A 383 2.15 -13.86 10.17
CA VAL A 383 2.72 -14.83 11.12
C VAL A 383 4.15 -14.44 11.49
N PRO A 384 4.69 -14.87 12.65
CA PRO A 384 6.05 -14.52 13.03
C PRO A 384 7.10 -15.26 12.18
N ALA A 385 8.20 -14.53 11.89
CA ALA A 385 9.45 -15.09 11.44
C ALA A 385 10.60 -14.43 12.26
N TRP A 386 11.58 -15.20 12.67
CA TRP A 386 12.65 -14.70 13.53
C TRP A 386 13.98 -14.62 12.78
N TYR A 387 14.73 -13.56 13.01
CA TYR A 387 16.01 -13.34 12.36
C TYR A 387 17.15 -13.45 13.37
N ASP A 388 18.17 -14.26 13.03
CA ASP A 388 19.41 -14.32 13.79
C ASP A 388 20.35 -13.15 13.45
N ALA A 389 21.48 -13.07 14.14
CA ALA A 389 22.49 -12.02 13.94
C ALA A 389 23.12 -12.06 12.52
N SER A 390 23.07 -13.20 11.83
CA SER A 390 23.56 -13.35 10.45
C SER A 390 22.53 -12.92 9.40
N GLY A 391 21.30 -12.57 9.83
CA GLY A 391 20.21 -12.22 8.94
C GLY A 391 19.47 -13.42 8.36
N ARG A 392 19.68 -14.63 8.89
CA ARG A 392 18.96 -15.83 8.47
C ARG A 392 17.61 -15.90 9.19
N ALA A 393 16.56 -16.19 8.42
CA ALA A 393 15.20 -16.32 8.93
C ALA A 393 14.89 -17.74 9.41
N THR A 394 14.17 -17.83 10.53
CA THR A 394 13.47 -19.03 11.00
C THR A 394 11.98 -18.82 10.79
N HIS A 395 11.37 -19.62 9.94
CA HIS A 395 9.95 -19.58 9.62
C HIS A 395 9.16 -20.61 10.44
N LEU A 396 7.85 -20.42 10.55
CA LEU A 396 6.98 -21.38 11.22
C LEU A 396 6.88 -22.69 10.43
N PRO A 397 6.97 -23.86 11.12
CA PRO A 397 6.83 -25.18 10.47
C PRO A 397 5.51 -25.37 9.70
N LEU A 398 4.41 -24.80 10.19
CA LEU A 398 3.08 -24.93 9.57
C LEU A 398 3.06 -24.48 8.09
N ILE A 399 3.92 -23.55 7.68
CA ILE A 399 3.97 -23.05 6.30
C ILE A 399 4.20 -24.18 5.30
N LYS A 400 5.00 -25.19 5.67
CA LYS A 400 5.24 -26.39 4.85
C LYS A 400 4.06 -27.37 4.85
N SER A 401 3.07 -27.15 5.71
CA SER A 401 1.94 -28.07 5.93
C SER A 401 0.58 -27.43 5.58
N LEU A 402 0.56 -26.22 4.99
CA LEU A 402 -0.68 -25.50 4.68
C LEU A 402 -1.67 -26.33 3.86
N GLN A 403 -1.20 -27.10 2.88
CA GLN A 403 -2.09 -27.99 2.11
C GLN A 403 -2.76 -29.06 2.96
N ARG A 404 -2.05 -29.63 3.95
CA ARG A 404 -2.62 -30.61 4.89
C ARG A 404 -3.64 -29.95 5.83
N LEU A 405 -3.49 -28.66 6.11
CA LEU A 405 -4.45 -27.85 6.87
C LEU A 405 -5.64 -27.41 6.02
N GLY A 406 -5.66 -27.73 4.72
CA GLY A 406 -6.76 -27.38 3.82
C GLY A 406 -6.63 -26.02 3.17
N TYR A 407 -5.40 -25.51 2.95
CA TYR A 407 -5.19 -24.21 2.33
C TYR A 407 -4.21 -24.24 1.17
N TYR A 408 -4.50 -23.45 0.14
CA TYR A 408 -3.52 -23.05 -0.87
C TYR A 408 -2.90 -21.71 -0.50
N GLN A 409 -1.57 -21.61 -0.59
CA GLN A 409 -0.87 -20.34 -0.49
C GLN A 409 -0.77 -19.69 -1.88
N LEU A 410 -1.25 -18.45 -1.99
CA LEU A 410 -1.29 -17.72 -3.26
C LEU A 410 0.02 -16.99 -3.57
N ASN A 411 0.70 -16.46 -2.55
CA ASN A 411 2.00 -15.81 -2.74
C ASN A 411 3.12 -16.87 -2.84
N ARG A 412 3.77 -16.90 -4.00
CA ARG A 412 4.85 -17.87 -4.28
C ARG A 412 6.18 -17.49 -3.62
N THR A 413 6.39 -16.21 -3.34
CA THR A 413 7.59 -15.69 -2.65
C THR A 413 7.21 -15.23 -1.26
N PRO A 414 8.09 -15.41 -0.25
CA PRO A 414 7.86 -14.89 1.09
C PRO A 414 7.67 -13.36 1.07
N LEU A 415 6.60 -12.88 1.67
CA LEU A 415 6.30 -11.46 1.84
C LEU A 415 6.65 -11.06 3.27
N ILE A 416 7.86 -10.55 3.48
CA ILE A 416 8.40 -10.28 4.80
C ILE A 416 8.34 -8.78 5.13
N TYR A 417 7.61 -8.42 6.16
CA TYR A 417 7.64 -7.09 6.76
C TYR A 417 8.56 -7.08 7.98
N ARG A 418 9.68 -6.37 7.89
CA ARG A 418 10.67 -6.25 8.96
C ARG A 418 11.28 -4.84 8.98
N ARG A 419 11.51 -4.29 10.17
CA ARG A 419 12.42 -3.16 10.35
C ARG A 419 13.85 -3.72 10.62
N PRO A 420 14.91 -3.00 10.21
CA PRO A 420 16.29 -3.53 10.32
C PRO A 420 16.69 -3.97 11.73
N ASP A 421 16.16 -3.28 12.74
CA ASP A 421 16.42 -3.48 14.17
C ASP A 421 15.50 -4.52 14.83
N GLN A 422 14.49 -5.03 14.11
CA GLN A 422 13.54 -6.00 14.66
C GLN A 422 14.03 -7.44 14.47
N ILE A 423 13.95 -8.23 15.53
CA ILE A 423 14.25 -9.66 15.53
C ILE A 423 13.05 -10.44 15.00
N VAL A 424 11.85 -10.07 15.43
CA VAL A 424 10.60 -10.67 14.97
C VAL A 424 10.08 -9.89 13.76
N ALA A 425 10.01 -10.56 12.64
CA ALA A 425 9.38 -10.09 11.41
C ALA A 425 7.95 -10.63 11.31
N ARG A 426 7.19 -10.05 10.40
CA ARG A 426 5.87 -10.53 9.98
C ARG A 426 5.99 -11.15 8.59
N GLU A 427 5.72 -12.42 8.48
CA GLU A 427 5.58 -13.09 7.19
C GLU A 427 4.11 -13.11 6.81
N LEU A 428 3.76 -12.51 5.66
CA LEU A 428 2.39 -12.46 5.19
C LEU A 428 2.08 -13.71 4.37
N LEU A 429 1.08 -14.45 4.81
CA LEU A 429 0.54 -15.61 4.10
C LEU A 429 -0.80 -15.21 3.50
N VAL A 430 -0.90 -15.24 2.17
CA VAL A 430 -2.15 -15.06 1.45
C VAL A 430 -2.68 -16.43 1.10
N LEU A 431 -3.80 -16.84 1.69
CA LEU A 431 -4.31 -18.19 1.67
C LEU A 431 -5.72 -18.24 1.07
N LYS A 432 -6.07 -19.40 0.51
CA LYS A 432 -7.46 -19.77 0.20
C LYS A 432 -7.75 -21.17 0.71
N PRO A 433 -8.94 -21.41 1.29
CA PRO A 433 -9.39 -22.78 1.61
C PRO A 433 -9.39 -23.64 0.36
N ILE A 434 -8.99 -24.90 0.51
CA ILE A 434 -9.13 -25.92 -0.54
C ILE A 434 -10.60 -26.34 -0.58
N ASP A 435 -11.21 -26.27 -1.73
CA ASP A 435 -12.56 -26.76 -1.92
C ASP A 435 -12.57 -28.29 -1.80
N LYS A 436 -13.11 -28.79 -0.71
CA LYS A 436 -13.22 -30.24 -0.44
C LYS A 436 -14.31 -30.92 -1.27
N THR A 437 -15.16 -30.14 -1.95
CA THR A 437 -16.25 -30.65 -2.79
C THR A 437 -15.84 -30.80 -4.25
N ALA A 438 -14.72 -30.20 -4.66
CA ALA A 438 -14.19 -30.36 -6.01
C ALA A 438 -13.59 -31.78 -6.19
N PRO A 439 -13.94 -32.52 -7.27
CA PRO A 439 -13.32 -33.83 -7.54
C PRO A 439 -11.80 -33.64 -7.64
N GLN A 440 -11.06 -34.45 -6.89
CA GLN A 440 -9.61 -34.51 -7.02
C GLN A 440 -9.27 -35.01 -8.45
N ALA A 441 -8.65 -34.12 -9.24
CA ALA A 441 -8.20 -34.40 -10.61
C ALA A 441 -6.92 -35.24 -10.61
#